data_cb8ade691becc8cd72f8acbd021dc123
#
_entry.id   cb8ade691becc8cd72f8acbd021dc123
#
_cell.length_a   1.000
_cell.length_b   1.000
_cell.length_c   1.000
_cell.angle_alpha   90.00
_cell.angle_beta   90.00
_cell.angle_gamma   90.00
#
_symmetry.space_group_name_H-M   'P 1'
#
loop_
_entity.id
_entity.type
_entity.pdbx_description
1 polymer ?
#
loop_
_entity_poly.entity_id
_entity_poly.type
_entity_poly.pdbx_seq_one_letter_code
_entity_poly.pdbx_strand_id
1 'polypeptide(L)'
;MKKALFILNILATCLLLTGCNNFEKLLKSNDYDVKYQAAMQYYNENSFSKAIQLFENLTLHYRGREHAEEIAWYYAQALYQEKDYYMAGYQFKRFARQFPYSERVEEAAFLSAYCKYMDSPAYTLDQSLTKEAVEEFETFAEKWPRSTHMPEVNRYLDEMRVKLMKKDYEIAYGYYYIEEYHAAYESLKNFLNLYPEAPMREDAMFYLLVSGYKYAINSREEKKRERLQQVVGDFDRVIGSLKNDKYVAEAQDIYNKTRAELAKMEK
;
A
#
# COMPACT_ATOMS: atom_id res chain seq x y z
N MET A 1 -25.78 31.43 41.01
CA MET A 1 -25.26 30.31 40.18
C MET A 1 -24.84 30.74 38.80
N LYS A 2 -25.62 31.44 37.97
CA LYS A 2 -25.22 31.84 36.59
C LYS A 2 -23.97 32.76 36.53
N LYS A 3 -23.78 33.70 37.48
CA LYS A 3 -22.58 34.57 37.52
C LYS A 3 -21.31 33.83 37.92
N ALA A 4 -21.40 32.83 38.80
CA ALA A 4 -20.22 32.01 39.17
C ALA A 4 -19.81 31.10 38.03
N LEU A 5 -20.74 30.53 37.23
CA LEU A 5 -20.46 29.73 36.05
C LEU A 5 -19.82 30.55 34.92
N PHE A 6 -20.23 31.83 34.78
CA PHE A 6 -19.67 32.74 33.80
C PHE A 6 -18.23 33.16 34.15
N ILE A 7 -17.96 33.42 35.44
CA ILE A 7 -16.60 33.74 35.93
C ILE A 7 -15.68 32.53 35.80
N LEU A 8 -16.18 31.30 36.06
CA LEU A 8 -15.42 30.07 35.90
C LEU A 8 -15.08 29.80 34.43
N ASN A 9 -15.99 30.07 33.48
CA ASN A 9 -15.72 29.98 32.05
C ASN A 9 -14.68 31.03 31.58
N ILE A 10 -14.75 32.28 32.07
CA ILE A 10 -13.74 33.30 31.71
C ILE A 10 -12.36 32.91 32.27
N LEU A 11 -12.29 32.41 33.51
CA LEU A 11 -11.03 31.93 34.10
C LEU A 11 -10.43 30.77 33.33
N ALA A 12 -11.25 29.81 32.89
CA ALA A 12 -10.82 28.67 32.07
C ALA A 12 -10.31 29.12 30.68
N THR A 13 -10.96 30.14 30.07
CA THR A 13 -10.55 30.67 28.76
C THR A 13 -9.22 31.46 28.88
N CYS A 14 -9.01 32.19 29.97
CA CYS A 14 -7.76 32.92 30.23
C CYS A 14 -6.58 31.98 30.49
N LEU A 15 -6.78 30.82 31.12
CA LEU A 15 -5.76 29.80 31.34
C LEU A 15 -5.29 29.16 30.01
N LEU A 16 -6.18 29.01 29.04
CA LEU A 16 -5.85 28.47 27.71
C LEU A 16 -5.01 29.45 26.88
N LEU A 17 -5.16 30.75 27.05
CA LEU A 17 -4.42 31.78 26.28
C LEU A 17 -2.98 31.97 26.75
N THR A 18 -2.67 31.70 28.02
CA THR A 18 -1.30 31.84 28.56
C THR A 18 -0.34 30.75 28.07
N GLY A 19 -0.86 29.53 27.78
CA GLY A 19 -0.05 28.41 27.29
C GLY A 19 0.50 28.65 25.89
N CYS A 20 -0.26 29.26 24.98
CA CYS A 20 0.19 29.54 23.60
C CYS A 20 1.33 30.55 23.54
N ASN A 21 1.32 31.57 24.38
CA ASN A 21 2.35 32.65 24.40
C ASN A 21 3.73 32.11 24.84
N ASN A 22 3.77 31.17 25.78
CA ASN A 22 5.03 30.60 26.26
C ASN A 22 5.67 29.64 25.23
N PHE A 23 4.87 28.87 24.51
CA PHE A 23 5.37 28.00 23.46
C PHE A 23 5.93 28.77 22.25
N GLU A 24 5.26 29.85 21.85
CA GLU A 24 5.73 30.75 20.79
C GLU A 24 7.07 31.41 21.14
N LYS A 25 7.25 31.82 22.40
CA LYS A 25 8.52 32.39 22.88
C LYS A 25 9.63 31.34 22.85
N LEU A 26 9.31 30.10 23.23
CA LEU A 26 10.25 28.97 23.20
C LEU A 26 10.68 28.66 21.78
N LEU A 27 9.75 28.58 20.81
CA LEU A 27 10.06 28.39 19.40
C LEU A 27 11.03 29.44 18.83
N LYS A 28 10.88 30.68 19.23
CA LYS A 28 11.72 31.83 18.80
C LYS A 28 13.03 31.98 19.60
N SER A 29 13.20 31.25 20.70
CA SER A 29 14.41 31.29 21.52
C SER A 29 15.63 30.80 20.73
N ASN A 30 16.80 31.35 21.04
CA ASN A 30 18.10 30.82 20.57
C ASN A 30 18.76 29.89 21.61
N ASP A 31 18.07 29.59 22.70
CA ASP A 31 18.52 28.62 23.69
C ASP A 31 18.08 27.22 23.24
N TYR A 32 18.98 26.53 22.54
CA TYR A 32 18.69 25.21 21.94
C TYR A 32 18.65 24.11 22.98
N ASP A 33 19.35 24.25 24.12
CA ASP A 33 19.31 23.26 25.18
C ASP A 33 17.95 23.28 25.89
N VAL A 34 17.43 24.46 26.16
CA VAL A 34 16.06 24.63 26.70
C VAL A 34 15.01 24.11 25.71
N LYS A 35 15.19 24.37 24.41
CA LYS A 35 14.30 23.78 23.37
C LYS A 35 14.34 22.27 23.36
N TYR A 36 15.53 21.67 23.46
CA TYR A 36 15.68 20.23 23.47
C TYR A 36 14.97 19.60 24.68
N GLN A 37 15.20 20.14 25.89
CA GLN A 37 14.53 19.65 27.09
C GLN A 37 12.99 19.78 26.98
N ALA A 38 12.50 20.88 26.44
CA ALA A 38 11.08 21.10 26.23
C ALA A 38 10.50 20.16 25.15
N ALA A 39 11.24 19.88 24.07
CA ALA A 39 10.82 18.94 23.03
C ALA A 39 10.64 17.53 23.61
N MET A 40 11.61 17.08 24.43
CA MET A 40 11.53 15.80 25.12
C MET A 40 10.39 15.74 26.14
N GLN A 41 10.17 16.84 26.89
CA GLN A 41 9.03 16.96 27.79
C GLN A 41 7.70 16.84 27.05
N TYR A 42 7.48 17.61 25.97
CA TYR A 42 6.25 17.53 25.18
C TYR A 42 6.05 16.15 24.54
N TYR A 43 7.14 15.50 24.12
CA TYR A 43 7.06 14.11 23.62
C TYR A 43 6.56 13.16 24.70
N ASN A 44 7.13 13.22 25.90
CA ASN A 44 6.74 12.37 27.04
C ASN A 44 5.31 12.65 27.55
N GLU A 45 4.83 13.88 27.36
CA GLU A 45 3.45 14.31 27.65
C GLU A 45 2.47 13.94 26.53
N ASN A 46 2.89 13.23 25.47
CA ASN A 46 2.12 12.92 24.27
C ASN A 46 1.62 14.18 23.52
N SER A 47 2.25 15.32 23.74
CA SER A 47 2.00 16.57 23.01
C SER A 47 2.82 16.61 21.72
N PHE A 48 2.64 15.58 20.86
CA PHE A 48 3.51 15.31 19.72
C PHE A 48 3.59 16.47 18.73
N SER A 49 2.48 17.14 18.46
CA SER A 49 2.44 18.30 17.55
C SER A 49 3.36 19.45 17.99
N LYS A 50 3.52 19.69 19.31
CA LYS A 50 4.48 20.66 19.84
C LYS A 50 5.90 20.14 19.80
N ALA A 51 6.09 18.87 20.14
CA ALA A 51 7.39 18.21 20.08
C ALA A 51 7.97 18.25 18.65
N ILE A 52 7.14 17.95 17.63
CA ILE A 52 7.50 17.99 16.20
C ILE A 52 8.07 19.36 15.81
N GLN A 53 7.38 20.46 16.16
CA GLN A 53 7.83 21.81 15.83
C GLN A 53 9.18 22.16 16.45
N LEU A 54 9.43 21.71 17.67
CA LEU A 54 10.71 21.91 18.33
C LEU A 54 11.80 21.02 17.74
N PHE A 55 11.54 19.74 17.51
CA PHE A 55 12.50 18.82 16.90
C PHE A 55 12.90 19.25 15.49
N GLU A 56 11.96 19.74 14.69
CA GLU A 56 12.25 20.29 13.36
C GLU A 56 13.30 21.42 13.45
N ASN A 57 13.11 22.35 14.38
CA ASN A 57 14.03 23.46 14.63
C ASN A 57 15.41 22.99 15.11
N LEU A 58 15.43 21.95 15.99
CA LEU A 58 16.65 21.37 16.57
C LEU A 58 17.47 20.57 15.57
N THR A 59 16.82 19.90 14.60
CA THR A 59 17.48 19.04 13.61
C THR A 59 18.58 19.76 12.82
N LEU A 60 18.39 21.04 12.49
CA LEU A 60 19.40 21.84 11.80
C LEU A 60 20.54 22.26 12.72
N HIS A 61 20.24 22.65 13.95
CA HIS A 61 21.23 23.14 14.90
C HIS A 61 22.17 22.03 15.39
N TYR A 62 21.62 20.83 15.71
CA TYR A 62 22.40 19.72 16.26
C TYR A 62 23.01 18.81 15.18
N ARG A 63 22.93 19.16 13.92
CA ARG A 63 23.49 18.36 12.83
C ARG A 63 24.99 18.09 13.04
N GLY A 64 25.37 16.82 13.22
CA GLY A 64 26.74 16.39 13.48
C GLY A 64 27.26 16.71 14.89
N ARG A 65 26.38 17.02 15.83
CA ARG A 65 26.69 17.30 17.24
C ARG A 65 26.09 16.25 18.17
N GLU A 66 26.37 16.38 19.45
CA GLU A 66 25.70 15.65 20.53
C GLU A 66 24.18 15.79 20.40
N HIS A 67 23.42 14.78 20.78
CA HIS A 67 21.94 14.67 20.64
C HIS A 67 21.39 14.59 19.20
N ALA A 68 22.21 14.70 18.13
CA ALA A 68 21.70 14.66 16.76
C ALA A 68 20.92 13.37 16.45
N GLU A 69 21.42 12.23 16.91
CA GLU A 69 20.76 10.93 16.74
C GLU A 69 19.44 10.86 17.50
N GLU A 70 19.45 11.29 18.76
CA GLU A 70 18.29 11.25 19.63
C GLU A 70 17.17 12.17 19.11
N ILE A 71 17.52 13.40 18.70
CA ILE A 71 16.59 14.35 18.09
C ILE A 71 15.98 13.76 16.81
N ALA A 72 16.80 13.18 15.93
CA ALA A 72 16.31 12.59 14.68
C ALA A 72 15.35 11.42 14.94
N TRP A 73 15.65 10.58 15.94
CA TRP A 73 14.80 9.48 16.35
C TRP A 73 13.45 9.95 16.90
N TYR A 74 13.47 10.83 17.91
CA TYR A 74 12.22 11.28 18.53
C TYR A 74 11.38 12.18 17.62
N TYR A 75 12.01 12.88 16.68
CA TYR A 75 11.29 13.58 15.62
C TYR A 75 10.49 12.62 14.73
N ALA A 76 11.13 11.55 14.24
CA ALA A 76 10.46 10.52 13.45
C ALA A 76 9.36 9.82 14.25
N GLN A 77 9.63 9.47 15.52
CA GLN A 77 8.65 8.87 16.41
C GLN A 77 7.45 9.79 16.70
N ALA A 78 7.68 11.08 16.93
CA ALA A 78 6.58 12.03 17.16
C ALA A 78 5.64 12.15 15.96
N LEU A 79 6.20 12.19 14.73
CA LEU A 79 5.43 12.17 13.48
C LEU A 79 4.62 10.87 13.34
N TYR A 80 5.24 9.73 13.68
CA TYR A 80 4.58 8.44 13.67
C TYR A 80 3.39 8.36 14.64
N GLN A 81 3.55 8.91 15.84
CA GLN A 81 2.47 8.97 16.84
C GLN A 81 1.32 9.90 16.40
N GLU A 82 1.61 10.99 15.70
CA GLU A 82 0.61 11.88 15.06
C GLU A 82 -0.03 11.23 13.83
N LYS A 83 0.44 10.05 13.41
CA LYS A 83 0.00 9.33 12.20
C LYS A 83 0.30 10.08 10.90
N ASP A 84 1.24 11.00 10.92
CA ASP A 84 1.83 11.56 9.70
C ASP A 84 2.84 10.55 9.15
N TYR A 85 2.30 9.46 8.57
CA TYR A 85 3.12 8.34 8.11
C TYR A 85 4.03 8.74 6.96
N TYR A 86 3.61 9.65 6.10
CA TYR A 86 4.44 10.15 5.01
C TYR A 86 5.74 10.80 5.54
N MET A 87 5.60 11.77 6.44
CA MET A 87 6.75 12.44 7.02
C MET A 87 7.54 11.54 7.98
N ALA A 88 6.86 10.71 8.77
CA ALA A 88 7.51 9.74 9.65
C ALA A 88 8.40 8.77 8.86
N GLY A 89 7.88 8.16 7.80
CA GLY A 89 8.63 7.25 6.94
C GLY A 89 9.87 7.90 6.32
N TYR A 90 9.72 9.15 5.84
CA TYR A 90 10.84 9.93 5.35
C TYR A 90 11.93 10.17 6.42
N GLN A 91 11.52 10.53 7.65
CA GLN A 91 12.48 10.79 8.73
C GLN A 91 13.13 9.50 9.24
N PHE A 92 12.42 8.38 9.33
CA PHE A 92 13.01 7.08 9.67
C PHE A 92 14.02 6.64 8.61
N LYS A 93 13.72 6.78 7.33
CA LYS A 93 14.66 6.49 6.23
C LYS A 93 15.90 7.37 6.30
N ARG A 94 15.70 8.66 6.59
CA ARG A 94 16.80 9.61 6.80
C ARG A 94 17.65 9.23 8.00
N PHE A 95 17.03 8.82 9.14
CA PHE A 95 17.71 8.33 10.33
C PHE A 95 18.61 7.13 9.99
N ALA A 96 18.06 6.10 9.34
CA ALA A 96 18.82 4.90 9.00
C ALA A 96 20.03 5.17 8.09
N ARG A 97 19.95 6.21 7.22
CA ARG A 97 21.09 6.64 6.37
C ARG A 97 22.10 7.49 7.13
N GLN A 98 21.65 8.33 8.06
CA GLN A 98 22.49 9.27 8.78
C GLN A 98 23.24 8.59 9.93
N PHE A 99 22.64 7.58 10.55
CA PHE A 99 23.16 6.85 11.71
C PHE A 99 23.23 5.34 11.43
N PRO A 100 24.05 4.89 10.45
CA PRO A 100 24.07 3.49 10.01
C PRO A 100 24.60 2.51 11.06
N TYR A 101 25.26 2.99 12.10
CA TYR A 101 25.80 2.21 13.23
C TYR A 101 24.96 2.33 14.51
N SER A 102 23.82 3.02 14.47
CA SER A 102 22.89 3.13 15.58
C SER A 102 22.28 1.77 15.90
N GLU A 103 22.08 1.47 17.18
CA GLU A 103 21.31 0.31 17.64
C GLU A 103 19.85 0.36 17.16
N ARG A 104 19.35 1.56 16.81
CA ARG A 104 18.00 1.79 16.31
C ARG A 104 17.87 1.71 14.79
N VAL A 105 18.95 1.41 14.06
CA VAL A 105 18.97 1.45 12.59
C VAL A 105 18.01 0.42 11.96
N GLU A 106 17.93 -0.77 12.55
CA GLU A 106 17.02 -1.83 12.12
C GLU A 106 15.56 -1.41 12.33
N GLU A 107 15.23 -0.93 13.51
CA GLU A 107 13.89 -0.44 13.86
C GLU A 107 13.49 0.75 12.96
N ALA A 108 14.39 1.70 12.72
CA ALA A 108 14.14 2.82 11.82
C ALA A 108 13.85 2.37 10.39
N ALA A 109 14.58 1.37 9.88
CA ALA A 109 14.35 0.84 8.55
C ALA A 109 12.99 0.10 8.45
N PHE A 110 12.64 -0.68 9.47
CA PHE A 110 11.33 -1.32 9.58
C PHE A 110 10.20 -0.29 9.61
N LEU A 111 10.30 0.72 10.48
CA LEU A 111 9.28 1.77 10.61
C LEU A 111 9.16 2.63 9.35
N SER A 112 10.25 2.84 8.60
CA SER A 112 10.19 3.51 7.29
C SER A 112 9.30 2.75 6.32
N ALA A 113 9.52 1.44 6.17
CA ALA A 113 8.72 0.58 5.30
C ALA A 113 7.26 0.47 5.80
N TYR A 114 7.08 0.34 7.12
CA TYR A 114 5.75 0.26 7.73
C TYR A 114 4.93 1.54 7.52
N CYS A 115 5.54 2.71 7.65
CA CYS A 115 4.86 3.97 7.34
C CYS A 115 4.35 4.02 5.89
N LYS A 116 5.14 3.57 4.93
CA LYS A 116 4.70 3.47 3.52
C LYS A 116 3.57 2.46 3.33
N TYR A 117 3.60 1.34 4.06
CA TYR A 117 2.50 0.39 4.07
C TYR A 117 1.21 1.03 4.60
N MET A 118 1.29 1.83 5.67
CA MET A 118 0.15 2.56 6.23
C MET A 118 -0.43 3.60 5.26
N ASP A 119 0.41 4.22 4.44
CA ASP A 119 0.02 5.20 3.41
C ASP A 119 -0.44 4.52 2.10
N SER A 120 -0.28 3.20 1.99
CA SER A 120 -0.67 2.46 0.80
C SER A 120 -2.19 2.53 0.59
N PRO A 121 -2.66 3.13 -0.53
CA PRO A 121 -4.08 3.39 -0.75
C PRO A 121 -4.88 2.12 -1.06
N ALA A 122 -6.22 2.27 -1.17
CA ALA A 122 -7.08 1.21 -1.68
C ALA A 122 -6.66 0.79 -3.10
N TYR A 123 -6.85 -0.50 -3.45
CA TYR A 123 -6.41 -1.04 -4.76
C TYR A 123 -6.99 -0.31 -5.98
N THR A 124 -8.11 0.38 -5.83
CA THR A 124 -8.75 1.16 -6.90
C THR A 124 -7.98 2.42 -7.30
N LEU A 125 -7.12 2.92 -6.40
CA LEU A 125 -6.31 4.12 -6.62
C LEU A 125 -4.94 3.77 -7.21
N ASP A 126 -4.10 4.78 -7.46
CA ASP A 126 -2.70 4.58 -7.86
C ASP A 126 -1.92 3.78 -6.81
N GLN A 127 -1.11 2.82 -7.26
CA GLN A 127 -0.40 1.88 -6.40
C GLN A 127 1.12 2.17 -6.31
N SER A 128 1.57 3.35 -6.67
CA SER A 128 2.99 3.71 -6.58
C SER A 128 3.53 3.57 -5.16
N LEU A 129 2.79 4.09 -4.16
CA LEU A 129 3.17 3.96 -2.74
C LEU A 129 3.19 2.50 -2.27
N THR A 130 2.25 1.67 -2.74
CA THR A 130 2.25 0.23 -2.42
C THR A 130 3.49 -0.47 -2.95
N LYS A 131 3.89 -0.17 -4.20
CA LYS A 131 5.11 -0.72 -4.80
C LYS A 131 6.36 -0.27 -4.07
N GLU A 132 6.45 1.01 -3.71
CA GLU A 132 7.54 1.52 -2.90
C GLU A 132 7.62 0.88 -1.52
N ALA A 133 6.48 0.59 -0.88
CA ALA A 133 6.46 -0.12 0.39
C ALA A 133 6.96 -1.57 0.25
N VAL A 134 6.58 -2.27 -0.83
CA VAL A 134 7.11 -3.61 -1.16
C VAL A 134 8.64 -3.56 -1.29
N GLU A 135 9.17 -2.64 -2.09
CA GLU A 135 10.62 -2.50 -2.29
C GLU A 135 11.37 -2.22 -0.98
N GLU A 136 10.82 -1.39 -0.08
CA GLU A 136 11.46 -1.11 1.21
C GLU A 136 11.42 -2.32 2.15
N PHE A 137 10.33 -3.09 2.20
CA PHE A 137 10.28 -4.31 2.98
C PHE A 137 11.19 -5.41 2.41
N GLU A 138 11.29 -5.55 1.09
CA GLU A 138 12.24 -6.47 0.46
C GLU A 138 13.69 -6.09 0.79
N THR A 139 14.02 -4.79 0.71
CA THR A 139 15.34 -4.27 1.13
C THR A 139 15.60 -4.54 2.63
N PHE A 140 14.57 -4.38 3.47
CA PHE A 140 14.68 -4.71 4.90
C PHE A 140 14.96 -6.20 5.11
N ALA A 141 14.21 -7.08 4.46
CA ALA A 141 14.36 -8.53 4.56
C ALA A 141 15.74 -9.02 4.09
N GLU A 142 16.29 -8.43 3.03
CA GLU A 142 17.64 -8.73 2.55
C GLU A 142 18.70 -8.33 3.57
N LYS A 143 18.56 -7.14 4.17
CA LYS A 143 19.56 -6.60 5.09
C LYS A 143 19.50 -7.24 6.49
N TRP A 144 18.31 -7.57 6.96
CA TRP A 144 18.07 -8.13 8.30
C TRP A 144 17.23 -9.44 8.26
N PRO A 145 17.73 -10.52 7.62
CA PRO A 145 16.97 -11.75 7.42
C PRO A 145 16.67 -12.51 8.73
N ARG A 146 17.31 -12.12 9.84
CA ARG A 146 17.10 -12.69 11.18
C ARG A 146 16.40 -11.73 12.13
N SER A 147 15.84 -10.64 11.63
CA SER A 147 15.09 -9.67 12.42
C SER A 147 13.88 -10.32 13.10
N THR A 148 13.56 -9.85 14.30
CA THR A 148 12.31 -10.22 14.99
C THR A 148 11.06 -9.69 14.28
N HIS A 149 11.21 -8.70 13.39
CA HIS A 149 10.13 -8.15 12.56
C HIS A 149 9.79 -9.00 11.33
N MET A 150 10.61 -10.03 10.98
CA MET A 150 10.40 -10.81 9.76
C MET A 150 9.00 -11.43 9.61
N PRO A 151 8.36 -11.95 10.68
CA PRO A 151 6.98 -12.45 10.57
C PRO A 151 5.98 -11.37 10.12
N GLU A 152 6.13 -10.14 10.62
CA GLU A 152 5.28 -9.01 10.23
C GLU A 152 5.61 -8.51 8.82
N VAL A 153 6.89 -8.42 8.47
CA VAL A 153 7.37 -8.05 7.13
C VAL A 153 6.78 -8.99 6.07
N ASN A 154 6.85 -10.30 6.29
CA ASN A 154 6.29 -11.28 5.36
C ASN A 154 4.78 -11.10 5.20
N ARG A 155 4.05 -10.90 6.30
CA ARG A 155 2.61 -10.63 6.27
C ARG A 155 2.27 -9.36 5.46
N TYR A 156 2.98 -8.25 5.68
CA TYR A 156 2.76 -7.00 4.94
C TYR A 156 3.08 -7.15 3.45
N LEU A 157 4.17 -7.85 3.11
CA LEU A 157 4.51 -8.17 1.73
C LEU A 157 3.40 -8.96 1.04
N ASP A 158 2.88 -10.00 1.69
CA ASP A 158 1.80 -10.82 1.14
C ASP A 158 0.51 -10.01 0.94
N GLU A 159 0.11 -9.20 1.93
CA GLU A 159 -1.05 -8.32 1.83
C GLU A 159 -0.94 -7.33 0.66
N MET A 160 0.24 -6.70 0.49
CA MET A 160 0.47 -5.76 -0.62
C MET A 160 0.53 -6.44 -1.98
N ARG A 161 1.15 -7.61 -2.07
CA ARG A 161 1.17 -8.42 -3.32
C ARG A 161 -0.24 -8.81 -3.73
N VAL A 162 -1.06 -9.29 -2.79
CA VAL A 162 -2.48 -9.61 -3.06
C VAL A 162 -3.26 -8.36 -3.50
N LYS A 163 -2.99 -7.18 -2.89
CA LYS A 163 -3.59 -5.91 -3.30
C LYS A 163 -3.25 -5.54 -4.74
N LEU A 164 -1.98 -5.70 -5.14
CA LEU A 164 -1.52 -5.42 -6.51
C LEU A 164 -2.14 -6.42 -7.51
N MET A 165 -2.13 -7.72 -7.18
CA MET A 165 -2.80 -8.76 -7.99
C MET A 165 -4.29 -8.44 -8.18
N LYS A 166 -4.97 -8.01 -7.10
CA LYS A 166 -6.39 -7.63 -7.18
C LYS A 166 -6.61 -6.48 -8.14
N LYS A 167 -5.77 -5.45 -8.10
CA LYS A 167 -5.86 -4.33 -9.05
C LYS A 167 -5.75 -4.79 -10.50
N ASP A 168 -4.75 -5.61 -10.81
CA ASP A 168 -4.51 -6.08 -12.17
C ASP A 168 -5.66 -6.98 -12.67
N TYR A 169 -6.20 -7.83 -11.77
CA TYR A 169 -7.39 -8.63 -12.08
C TYR A 169 -8.62 -7.74 -12.34
N GLU A 170 -8.89 -6.76 -11.49
CA GLU A 170 -10.06 -5.88 -11.64
C GLU A 170 -9.99 -5.02 -12.92
N ILE A 171 -8.78 -4.64 -13.35
CA ILE A 171 -8.59 -3.98 -14.65
C ILE A 171 -8.94 -4.94 -15.79
N ALA A 172 -8.45 -6.18 -15.75
CA ALA A 172 -8.73 -7.18 -16.77
C ALA A 172 -10.21 -7.56 -16.81
N TYR A 173 -10.83 -7.75 -15.65
CA TYR A 173 -12.27 -8.00 -15.52
C TYR A 173 -13.10 -6.78 -15.96
N GLY A 174 -12.64 -5.57 -15.70
CA GLY A 174 -13.28 -4.33 -16.14
C GLY A 174 -13.46 -4.28 -17.67
N TYR A 175 -12.47 -4.73 -18.44
CA TYR A 175 -12.60 -4.86 -19.89
C TYR A 175 -13.71 -5.84 -20.29
N TYR A 176 -13.86 -6.96 -19.58
CA TYR A 176 -14.97 -7.88 -19.80
C TYR A 176 -16.32 -7.22 -19.49
N TYR A 177 -16.41 -6.47 -18.42
CA TYR A 177 -17.63 -5.81 -17.99
C TYR A 177 -18.15 -4.76 -19.01
N ILE A 178 -17.23 -4.06 -19.67
CA ILE A 178 -17.57 -3.09 -20.73
C ILE A 178 -17.60 -3.72 -22.13
N GLU A 179 -17.59 -5.06 -22.22
CA GLU A 179 -17.68 -5.87 -23.44
C GLU A 179 -16.50 -5.69 -24.41
N GLU A 180 -15.36 -5.15 -23.96
CA GLU A 180 -14.11 -5.09 -24.71
C GLU A 180 -13.39 -6.45 -24.64
N TYR A 181 -14.00 -7.47 -25.25
CA TYR A 181 -13.62 -8.88 -25.09
C TYR A 181 -12.20 -9.20 -25.55
N HIS A 182 -11.67 -8.50 -26.55
CA HIS A 182 -10.27 -8.69 -26.95
C HIS A 182 -9.31 -8.21 -25.85
N ALA A 183 -9.52 -7.00 -25.35
CA ALA A 183 -8.70 -6.45 -24.26
C ALA A 183 -8.82 -7.29 -22.99
N ALA A 184 -10.03 -7.75 -22.64
CA ALA A 184 -10.27 -8.65 -21.54
C ALA A 184 -9.48 -9.98 -21.69
N TYR A 185 -9.57 -10.63 -22.86
CA TYR A 185 -8.88 -11.88 -23.13
C TYR A 185 -7.36 -11.75 -22.95
N GLU A 186 -6.74 -10.75 -23.58
CA GLU A 186 -5.30 -10.56 -23.49
C GLU A 186 -4.86 -10.14 -22.06
N SER A 187 -5.64 -9.30 -21.38
CA SER A 187 -5.31 -8.88 -20.02
C SER A 187 -5.44 -10.02 -19.01
N LEU A 188 -6.49 -10.85 -19.11
CA LEU A 188 -6.67 -12.02 -18.25
C LEU A 188 -5.59 -13.08 -18.50
N LYS A 189 -5.20 -13.29 -19.76
CA LYS A 189 -4.09 -14.17 -20.11
C LYS A 189 -2.77 -13.71 -19.51
N ASN A 190 -2.48 -12.42 -19.61
CA ASN A 190 -1.30 -11.82 -18.98
C ASN A 190 -1.34 -11.95 -17.46
N PHE A 191 -2.50 -11.68 -16.83
CA PHE A 191 -2.70 -11.84 -15.39
C PHE A 191 -2.39 -13.28 -14.93
N LEU A 192 -2.93 -14.29 -15.62
CA LEU A 192 -2.71 -15.70 -15.29
C LEU A 192 -1.26 -16.14 -15.43
N ASN A 193 -0.51 -15.53 -16.35
CA ASN A 193 0.92 -15.78 -16.54
C ASN A 193 1.77 -15.10 -15.45
N LEU A 194 1.42 -13.86 -15.06
CA LEU A 194 2.17 -13.10 -14.07
C LEU A 194 1.92 -13.60 -12.64
N TYR A 195 0.70 -14.09 -12.36
CA TYR A 195 0.26 -14.43 -11.01
C TYR A 195 -0.29 -15.86 -10.92
N PRO A 196 0.56 -16.89 -11.01
CA PRO A 196 0.12 -18.28 -11.00
C PRO A 196 -0.56 -18.71 -9.69
N GLU A 197 -0.26 -18.04 -8.58
CA GLU A 197 -0.80 -18.34 -7.24
C GLU A 197 -1.86 -17.31 -6.78
N ALA A 198 -2.38 -16.46 -7.67
CA ALA A 198 -3.34 -15.42 -7.27
C ALA A 198 -4.64 -16.02 -6.70
N PRO A 199 -5.18 -15.45 -5.60
CA PRO A 199 -6.46 -15.89 -5.05
C PRO A 199 -7.63 -15.83 -6.04
N MET A 200 -7.59 -14.90 -7.01
CA MET A 200 -8.60 -14.72 -8.06
C MET A 200 -8.30 -15.50 -9.36
N ARG A 201 -7.36 -16.47 -9.31
CA ARG A 201 -6.94 -17.24 -10.48
C ARG A 201 -8.08 -18.01 -11.12
N GLU A 202 -8.97 -18.62 -10.33
CA GLU A 202 -10.11 -19.39 -10.84
C GLU A 202 -11.08 -18.49 -11.62
N ASP A 203 -11.42 -17.32 -11.06
CA ASP A 203 -12.25 -16.32 -11.74
C ASP A 203 -11.60 -15.86 -13.05
N ALA A 204 -10.28 -15.58 -13.01
CA ALA A 204 -9.53 -15.15 -14.19
C ALA A 204 -9.53 -16.23 -15.31
N MET A 205 -9.39 -17.52 -14.97
CA MET A 205 -9.49 -18.62 -15.91
C MET A 205 -10.89 -18.71 -16.54
N PHE A 206 -11.93 -18.59 -15.74
CA PHE A 206 -13.31 -18.61 -16.23
C PHE A 206 -13.59 -17.43 -17.17
N TYR A 207 -13.27 -16.20 -16.76
CA TYR A 207 -13.49 -15.02 -17.60
C TYR A 207 -12.58 -14.96 -18.83
N LEU A 208 -11.41 -15.59 -18.79
CA LEU A 208 -10.58 -15.80 -19.98
C LEU A 208 -11.34 -16.59 -21.06
N LEU A 209 -11.97 -17.70 -20.68
CA LEU A 209 -12.76 -18.53 -21.60
C LEU A 209 -13.96 -17.76 -22.16
N VAL A 210 -14.72 -17.10 -21.28
CA VAL A 210 -15.89 -16.29 -21.69
C VAL A 210 -15.47 -15.19 -22.67
N SER A 211 -14.43 -14.44 -22.34
CA SER A 211 -13.92 -13.33 -23.16
C SER A 211 -13.38 -13.85 -24.51
N GLY A 212 -12.61 -14.93 -24.48
CA GLY A 212 -12.07 -15.56 -25.68
C GLY A 212 -13.17 -16.02 -26.65
N TYR A 213 -14.21 -16.68 -26.13
CA TYR A 213 -15.36 -17.10 -26.94
C TYR A 213 -16.11 -15.90 -27.52
N LYS A 214 -16.44 -14.89 -26.70
CA LYS A 214 -17.12 -13.66 -27.16
C LYS A 214 -16.29 -12.92 -28.21
N TYR A 215 -14.98 -12.81 -28.00
CA TYR A 215 -14.05 -12.24 -28.97
C TYR A 215 -14.04 -13.02 -30.28
N ALA A 216 -14.00 -14.34 -30.22
CA ALA A 216 -13.98 -15.21 -31.41
C ALA A 216 -15.25 -15.11 -32.24
N ILE A 217 -16.46 -15.21 -31.63
CA ILE A 217 -17.72 -15.16 -32.35
C ILE A 217 -18.02 -13.81 -32.99
N ASN A 218 -17.52 -12.71 -32.39
CA ASN A 218 -17.66 -11.34 -32.90
C ASN A 218 -16.56 -10.97 -33.90
N SER A 219 -15.71 -11.91 -34.29
CA SER A 219 -14.61 -11.68 -35.22
C SER A 219 -15.04 -11.79 -36.69
N ARG A 220 -14.25 -11.17 -37.58
CA ARG A 220 -14.38 -11.42 -39.03
C ARG A 220 -14.11 -12.88 -39.33
N GLU A 221 -14.79 -13.44 -40.32
CA GLU A 221 -14.73 -14.86 -40.71
C GLU A 221 -13.28 -15.37 -40.91
N GLU A 222 -12.40 -14.53 -41.46
CA GLU A 222 -10.99 -14.87 -41.70
C GLU A 222 -10.21 -15.20 -40.42
N LYS A 223 -10.60 -14.59 -39.27
CA LYS A 223 -9.95 -14.77 -37.98
C LYS A 223 -10.73 -15.63 -36.99
N LYS A 224 -11.99 -15.86 -37.28
CA LYS A 224 -12.92 -16.54 -36.37
C LYS A 224 -12.49 -17.98 -36.09
N ARG A 225 -12.09 -18.73 -37.12
CA ARG A 225 -11.62 -20.11 -36.95
C ARG A 225 -10.41 -20.20 -36.04
N GLU A 226 -9.38 -19.40 -36.28
CA GLU A 226 -8.16 -19.37 -35.48
C GLU A 226 -8.48 -19.07 -34.00
N ARG A 227 -9.33 -18.07 -33.74
CA ARG A 227 -9.70 -17.65 -32.38
C ARG A 227 -10.56 -18.71 -31.65
N LEU A 228 -11.49 -19.37 -32.36
CA LEU A 228 -12.25 -20.50 -31.81
C LEU A 228 -11.33 -21.66 -31.43
N GLN A 229 -10.32 -21.95 -32.24
CA GLN A 229 -9.31 -22.97 -31.91
C GLN A 229 -8.49 -22.59 -30.67
N GLN A 230 -8.18 -21.30 -30.48
CA GLN A 230 -7.54 -20.82 -29.25
C GLN A 230 -8.42 -21.06 -28.02
N VAL A 231 -9.74 -20.81 -28.11
CA VAL A 231 -10.68 -21.07 -27.00
C VAL A 231 -10.70 -22.53 -26.61
N VAL A 232 -10.66 -23.45 -27.59
CA VAL A 232 -10.56 -24.92 -27.32
C VAL A 232 -9.28 -25.21 -26.55
N GLY A 233 -8.14 -24.71 -27.00
CA GLY A 233 -6.86 -24.92 -26.32
C GLY A 233 -6.80 -24.29 -24.93
N ASP A 234 -7.47 -23.16 -24.72
CA ASP A 234 -7.59 -22.53 -23.40
C ASP A 234 -8.47 -23.36 -22.46
N PHE A 235 -9.60 -23.88 -22.96
CA PHE A 235 -10.46 -24.77 -22.19
C PHE A 235 -9.68 -26.01 -21.70
N ASP A 236 -8.95 -26.69 -22.60
CA ASP A 236 -8.18 -27.88 -22.25
C ASP A 236 -7.13 -27.58 -21.15
N ARG A 237 -6.57 -26.37 -21.13
CA ARG A 237 -5.59 -25.95 -20.12
C ARG A 237 -6.19 -25.63 -18.76
N VAL A 238 -7.41 -25.08 -18.71
CA VAL A 238 -7.95 -24.53 -17.46
C VAL A 238 -9.02 -25.41 -16.82
N ILE A 239 -9.73 -26.26 -17.57
CA ILE A 239 -10.89 -27.00 -17.06
C ILE A 239 -10.57 -27.86 -15.82
N GLY A 240 -9.41 -28.51 -15.80
CA GLY A 240 -8.97 -29.30 -14.65
C GLY A 240 -8.62 -28.52 -13.40
N SER A 241 -8.51 -27.19 -13.51
CA SER A 241 -8.19 -26.27 -12.40
C SER A 241 -9.43 -25.53 -11.87
N LEU A 242 -10.56 -25.57 -12.59
CA LEU A 242 -11.82 -25.01 -12.12
C LEU A 242 -12.44 -25.94 -11.06
N LYS A 243 -12.82 -25.38 -9.92
CA LYS A 243 -13.43 -26.08 -8.78
C LYS A 243 -14.88 -25.68 -8.55
N ASN A 244 -15.25 -24.47 -8.97
CA ASN A 244 -16.61 -23.95 -8.87
C ASN A 244 -17.49 -24.65 -9.90
N ASP A 245 -18.49 -25.43 -9.45
CA ASP A 245 -19.38 -26.20 -10.30
C ASP A 245 -20.09 -25.36 -11.37
N LYS A 246 -20.45 -24.11 -11.02
CA LYS A 246 -21.06 -23.17 -11.97
C LYS A 246 -20.09 -22.82 -13.09
N TYR A 247 -18.82 -22.51 -12.77
CA TYR A 247 -17.80 -22.21 -13.77
C TYR A 247 -17.49 -23.39 -14.65
N VAL A 248 -17.41 -24.59 -14.07
CA VAL A 248 -17.22 -25.86 -14.84
C VAL A 248 -18.35 -26.06 -15.83
N ALA A 249 -19.60 -25.90 -15.38
CA ALA A 249 -20.76 -26.09 -16.25
C ALA A 249 -20.82 -25.06 -17.39
N GLU A 250 -20.57 -23.79 -17.09
CA GLU A 250 -20.57 -22.73 -18.11
C GLU A 250 -19.36 -22.85 -19.06
N ALA A 251 -18.18 -23.22 -18.56
CA ALA A 251 -17.01 -23.50 -19.40
C ALA A 251 -17.27 -24.65 -20.37
N GLN A 252 -17.92 -25.71 -19.91
CA GLN A 252 -18.32 -26.86 -20.76
C GLN A 252 -19.34 -26.44 -21.84
N ASP A 253 -20.29 -25.56 -21.50
CA ASP A 253 -21.24 -25.03 -22.49
C ASP A 253 -20.54 -24.19 -23.56
N ILE A 254 -19.60 -23.33 -23.15
CA ILE A 254 -18.74 -22.54 -24.05
C ILE A 254 -17.94 -23.45 -24.96
N TYR A 255 -17.32 -24.52 -24.44
CA TYR A 255 -16.58 -25.49 -25.23
C TYR A 255 -17.46 -26.15 -26.30
N ASN A 256 -18.65 -26.60 -25.90
CA ASN A 256 -19.60 -27.27 -26.80
C ASN A 256 -20.06 -26.30 -27.92
N LYS A 257 -20.38 -25.06 -27.59
CA LYS A 257 -20.72 -24.02 -28.56
C LYS A 257 -19.56 -23.72 -29.50
N THR A 258 -18.33 -23.62 -28.97
CA THR A 258 -17.12 -23.41 -29.77
C THR A 258 -16.90 -24.54 -30.78
N ARG A 259 -17.04 -25.78 -30.35
CA ARG A 259 -16.92 -26.96 -31.21
C ARG A 259 -17.99 -27.01 -32.30
N ALA A 260 -19.22 -26.63 -31.95
CA ALA A 260 -20.32 -26.55 -32.92
C ALA A 260 -20.08 -25.48 -33.99
N GLU A 261 -19.55 -24.32 -33.62
CA GLU A 261 -19.20 -23.26 -34.59
C GLU A 261 -18.05 -23.71 -35.51
N LEU A 262 -17.01 -24.33 -34.99
CA LEU A 262 -15.90 -24.86 -35.78
C LEU A 262 -16.40 -25.92 -36.81
N ALA A 263 -17.29 -26.81 -36.42
CA ALA A 263 -17.87 -27.83 -37.30
C ALA A 263 -18.71 -27.24 -38.45
N LYS A 264 -19.33 -26.07 -38.25
CA LYS A 264 -20.04 -25.35 -39.34
C LYS A 264 -19.08 -24.80 -40.39
N MET A 265 -17.85 -24.43 -39.99
CA MET A 265 -16.83 -23.88 -40.88
C MET A 265 -16.04 -24.93 -41.67
N GLU A 266 -16.29 -26.22 -41.42
CA GLU A 266 -15.68 -27.35 -42.14
C GLU A 266 -16.57 -27.84 -43.31
N LYS A 267 -17.81 -27.33 -43.37
CA LYS A 267 -18.79 -27.64 -44.43
C LYS A 267 -18.72 -26.58 -45.53
#